data_0d611090cdbd6a74eb4debd46dc224d3
#
_entry.id   0d611090cdbd6a74eb4debd46dc224d3
#
_cell.length_a   1.000
_cell.length_b   1.000
_cell.length_c   1.000
_cell.angle_alpha   90.00
_cell.angle_beta   90.00
_cell.angle_gamma   90.00
#
_symmetry.space_group_name_H-M   'P 1'
#
loop_
_entity.id
_entity.type
_entity.pdbx_description
1 polymer ?
#
loop_
_entity_poly.entity_id
_entity_poly.type
_entity_poly.pdbx_seq_one_letter_code
_entity_poly.pdbx_strand_id
1 'polypeptide(L)'
;ENAPQPPIEPKFRPTPARRAATAKASPASRSRRTPSRWNEEAKRNHAFRTCLGWTALGAIIPGLALSRSHAPRRRVTGLTIIGLLLIGLTVAVFFVLANPTVAASIVVRPRLLTALTWGLPILAITLVTLLTFSHLDLRPQGITRGQRWISTILVTALCTTIATPLAVAGRYAYDEAHMLGRIFTDKRSGTRPSINYNQDVKAIWAAKRRVNVLLVGADDSKVRNYRAANSMNTDTIMVASINTSNGDTSIFQIPRNTAKMPFPANSPLHKDFPNGFVGKDGDGDNPNYMANEIWSTVSAQYVDRMGATDYPGADALKLATGEALGLKIDYFVMLDIDGLQKLVDALGGVSVNINERLPIAGNTEGKKPNGYLETGPNQHLDGYHAMWYARSRSASTDYDRMGRQSCLIKAVLDQTSPQSVLTRFESIADASGQMVVSDIPQGMLPAFVDLAINMRDANINRVVFTNGQHGFFSSNPNYALMRKQVAAAIHGVSESKNKNKPVTGATAAKSHKAAVSQPSHSMSMNPPHSSAPHPSPNNHDVSQSVTDACAYNPQQP
;
A
#
# COMPACT_ATOMS: atom_id res chain seq x y z
N GLU A 1 25.54 -16.53 92.65
CA GLU A 1 26.68 -16.26 93.53
C GLU A 1 27.26 -14.90 93.18
N ASN A 2 27.26 -14.06 94.23
CA ASN A 2 28.05 -12.85 94.54
C ASN A 2 27.79 -11.61 93.71
N ALA A 3 26.99 -10.75 94.24
CA ALA A 3 27.02 -9.71 95.24
C ALA A 3 27.87 -8.47 94.90
N PRO A 4 27.40 -7.29 95.28
CA PRO A 4 27.76 -6.01 94.67
C PRO A 4 28.76 -5.20 95.53
N GLN A 5 29.31 -4.15 95.03
CA GLN A 5 29.96 -3.18 95.84
C GLN A 5 29.80 -1.73 95.32
N PRO A 6 29.95 -0.71 96.17
CA PRO A 6 29.12 0.48 96.13
C PRO A 6 29.86 1.76 95.68
N PRO A 7 29.22 2.95 95.88
CA PRO A 7 29.63 4.20 95.20
C PRO A 7 30.62 5.02 96.07
N ILE A 8 31.40 5.87 95.40
CA ILE A 8 32.20 6.93 96.14
C ILE A 8 31.90 8.29 95.61
N GLU A 9 31.44 9.09 96.50
CA GLU A 9 31.11 10.49 96.43
C GLU A 9 32.38 11.43 96.44
N PRO A 10 32.21 12.77 96.43
CA PRO A 10 33.03 13.73 95.67
C PRO A 10 34.06 14.43 96.56
N LYS A 11 35.04 15.08 95.99
CA LYS A 11 35.87 16.07 96.71
C LYS A 11 35.89 17.41 96.03
N PHE A 12 35.50 18.36 96.86
CA PHE A 12 35.46 19.80 96.69
C PHE A 12 36.85 20.47 96.85
N ARG A 13 37.00 21.64 96.16
CA ARG A 13 37.73 22.89 96.47
C ARG A 13 39.11 23.11 95.88
N PRO A 14 39.55 24.41 95.81
CA PRO A 14 38.87 25.73 95.81
C PRO A 14 39.41 26.69 94.73
N THR A 15 38.72 27.84 94.63
CA THR A 15 39.07 29.02 93.86
C THR A 15 40.21 29.84 94.56
N PRO A 16 41.04 30.55 93.77
CA PRO A 16 41.30 31.95 94.13
C PRO A 16 41.30 32.96 92.99
N ALA A 17 40.67 34.09 93.33
CA ALA A 17 41.02 35.48 93.11
C ALA A 17 41.61 36.04 91.80
N ARG A 18 40.81 36.86 91.24
CA ARG A 18 41.00 38.14 90.53
C ARG A 18 42.43 38.66 90.41
N ARG A 19 42.85 38.93 89.18
CA ARG A 19 43.68 40.09 88.83
C ARG A 19 43.26 40.63 87.44
N ALA A 20 43.00 41.96 87.45
CA ALA A 20 42.76 42.74 86.26
C ALA A 20 44.04 42.98 85.48
N ALA A 21 43.99 42.87 84.16
CA ALA A 21 44.99 43.48 83.30
C ALA A 21 44.37 43.75 81.89
N THR A 22 44.25 44.99 81.63
CA THR A 22 44.38 45.76 80.39
C THR A 22 44.03 45.11 79.05
N ALA A 23 43.06 45.73 78.42
CA ALA A 23 42.64 45.50 77.04
C ALA A 23 43.75 45.75 76.01
N LYS A 24 43.95 44.75 75.13
CA LYS A 24 44.47 44.97 73.77
C LYS A 24 43.41 44.48 72.78
N ALA A 25 42.95 45.39 71.91
CA ALA A 25 42.03 45.16 70.86
C ALA A 25 42.58 44.09 69.89
N SER A 26 41.90 42.94 69.72
CA SER A 26 42.13 41.97 68.67
C SER A 26 41.15 42.24 67.52
N PRO A 27 41.58 41.99 66.24
CA PRO A 27 40.79 42.36 65.09
C PRO A 27 39.53 41.45 64.97
N ALA A 28 38.45 42.09 64.57
CA ALA A 28 37.13 41.46 64.37
C ALA A 28 37.19 40.15 63.62
N SER A 29 36.82 39.07 64.31
CA SER A 29 36.47 37.81 63.67
C SER A 29 35.26 38.05 62.79
N ARG A 30 35.48 38.03 61.48
CA ARG A 30 34.36 37.92 60.48
C ARG A 30 33.54 36.70 60.89
N SER A 31 32.39 36.85 61.49
CA SER A 31 31.39 35.81 61.65
C SER A 31 31.00 35.32 60.26
N ARG A 32 31.39 34.10 59.91
CA ARG A 32 30.78 33.39 58.79
C ARG A 32 29.30 33.36 59.14
N ARG A 33 28.50 34.24 58.45
CA ARG A 33 27.03 34.14 58.45
C ARG A 33 26.67 32.79 57.90
N THR A 34 26.21 31.85 58.72
CA THR A 34 25.52 30.66 58.31
C THR A 34 24.36 31.09 57.39
N PRO A 35 24.27 30.57 56.18
CA PRO A 35 23.16 30.91 55.29
C PRO A 35 21.85 30.64 56.03
N SER A 36 20.90 31.58 56.00
CA SER A 36 19.60 31.37 56.64
C SER A 36 18.92 30.15 55.99
N ARG A 37 18.24 29.32 56.76
CA ARG A 37 17.49 28.12 56.23
C ARG A 37 16.63 28.46 55.02
N TRP A 38 16.03 29.64 54.98
CA TRP A 38 15.25 30.17 53.85
C TRP A 38 16.04 30.29 52.54
N ASN A 39 17.29 30.72 52.59
CA ASN A 39 18.14 30.81 51.39
C ASN A 39 18.53 29.44 50.85
N GLU A 40 18.67 28.44 51.68
CA GLU A 40 18.97 27.07 51.26
C GLU A 40 17.75 26.36 50.67
N GLU A 41 16.57 26.59 51.26
CA GLU A 41 15.31 26.08 50.70
C GLU A 41 14.98 26.72 49.35
N ALA A 42 15.15 28.02 49.21
CA ALA A 42 14.95 28.72 47.94
C ALA A 42 15.90 28.22 46.85
N LYS A 43 17.19 28.02 47.15
CA LYS A 43 18.18 27.43 46.21
C LYS A 43 17.81 26.00 45.80
N ARG A 44 17.39 25.19 46.76
CA ARG A 44 16.96 23.79 46.48
C ARG A 44 15.72 23.75 45.60
N ASN A 45 14.70 24.60 45.89
CA ASN A 45 13.49 24.68 45.07
C ASN A 45 13.78 25.17 43.65
N HIS A 46 14.67 26.15 43.49
CA HIS A 46 15.12 26.59 42.16
C HIS A 46 15.86 25.48 41.43
N ALA A 47 16.82 24.77 42.05
CA ALA A 47 17.53 23.66 41.46
C ALA A 47 16.58 22.51 41.08
N PHE A 48 15.55 22.22 41.87
CA PHE A 48 14.53 21.24 41.58
C PHE A 48 13.70 21.61 40.33
N ARG A 49 13.20 22.88 40.26
CA ARG A 49 12.47 23.35 39.06
C ARG A 49 13.33 23.30 37.82
N THR A 50 14.60 23.67 37.91
CA THR A 50 15.56 23.60 36.80
C THR A 50 15.80 22.14 36.34
N CYS A 51 15.90 21.20 37.28
CA CYS A 51 15.98 19.78 36.99
C CYS A 51 14.75 19.28 36.22
N LEU A 52 13.53 19.62 36.67
CA LEU A 52 12.29 19.24 35.96
C LEU A 52 12.25 19.83 34.54
N GLY A 53 12.63 21.11 34.38
CA GLY A 53 12.69 21.76 33.05
C GLY A 53 13.66 21.05 32.09
N TRP A 54 14.89 20.77 32.56
CA TRP A 54 15.85 20.04 31.71
C TRP A 54 15.42 18.60 31.42
N THR A 55 14.74 17.95 32.36
CA THR A 55 14.17 16.61 32.12
C THR A 55 13.08 16.66 31.04
N ALA A 56 12.17 17.64 31.09
CA ALA A 56 11.12 17.83 30.09
C ALA A 56 11.72 18.15 28.70
N LEU A 57 12.72 19.03 28.63
CA LEU A 57 13.44 19.32 27.39
C LEU A 57 14.21 18.09 26.86
N GLY A 58 14.77 17.28 27.77
CA GLY A 58 15.44 16.02 27.41
C GLY A 58 14.51 14.93 26.87
N ALA A 59 13.20 15.01 27.14
CA ALA A 59 12.18 14.17 26.53
C ALA A 59 11.91 14.55 25.07
N ILE A 60 12.03 15.86 24.73
CA ILE A 60 11.85 16.35 23.35
C ILE A 60 13.13 16.13 22.54
N ILE A 61 14.29 16.45 23.12
CA ILE A 61 15.61 16.30 22.48
C ILE A 61 16.45 15.34 23.32
N PRO A 62 16.48 14.03 22.96
CA PRO A 62 17.27 13.03 23.67
C PRO A 62 18.73 13.46 23.81
N GLY A 63 19.29 13.32 25.02
CA GLY A 63 20.64 13.76 25.33
C GLY A 63 20.76 15.19 25.89
N LEU A 64 19.74 16.07 25.70
CA LEU A 64 19.82 17.47 26.14
C LEU A 64 19.92 17.61 27.67
N ALA A 65 19.14 16.81 28.41
CA ALA A 65 19.26 16.79 29.86
C ALA A 65 20.64 16.31 30.33
N LEU A 66 21.17 15.26 29.68
CA LEU A 66 22.50 14.72 29.99
C LEU A 66 23.63 15.70 29.66
N SER A 67 23.47 16.56 28.65
CA SER A 67 24.46 17.60 28.33
C SER A 67 24.67 18.62 29.43
N ARG A 68 23.78 18.67 30.43
CA ARG A 68 23.87 19.52 31.63
C ARG A 68 24.41 18.79 32.86
N SER A 69 24.82 17.53 32.71
CA SER A 69 25.45 16.77 33.79
C SER A 69 26.70 17.47 34.35
N HIS A 70 26.91 17.32 35.63
CA HIS A 70 28.13 17.80 36.30
C HIS A 70 29.36 16.95 35.93
N ALA A 71 29.17 15.69 35.49
CA ALA A 71 30.25 14.83 35.09
C ALA A 71 30.65 15.08 33.62
N PRO A 72 31.92 15.43 33.31
CA PRO A 72 32.34 15.83 31.97
C PRO A 72 32.11 14.73 30.94
N ARG A 73 32.33 13.45 31.27
CA ARG A 73 32.06 12.31 30.39
C ARG A 73 30.58 12.22 29.99
N ARG A 74 29.64 12.38 30.95
CA ARG A 74 28.20 12.31 30.68
C ARG A 74 27.73 13.52 29.84
N ARG A 75 28.32 14.71 30.06
CA ARG A 75 28.04 15.88 29.26
C ARG A 75 28.45 15.67 27.79
N VAL A 76 29.63 15.12 27.55
CA VAL A 76 30.09 14.78 26.19
C VAL A 76 29.15 13.75 25.55
N THR A 77 28.77 12.68 26.27
CA THR A 77 27.80 11.69 25.79
C THR A 77 26.46 12.35 25.40
N GLY A 78 25.94 13.29 26.20
CA GLY A 78 24.72 14.01 25.86
C GLY A 78 24.85 14.83 24.56
N LEU A 79 25.94 15.53 24.38
CA LEU A 79 26.22 16.31 23.16
C LEU A 79 26.43 15.42 21.91
N THR A 80 27.09 14.29 22.06
CA THR A 80 27.25 13.33 20.94
C THR A 80 25.93 12.74 20.51
N ILE A 81 25.02 12.40 21.45
CA ILE A 81 23.67 11.92 21.12
C ILE A 81 22.91 12.98 20.31
N ILE A 82 22.92 14.24 20.74
CA ILE A 82 22.27 15.35 20.02
C ILE A 82 22.85 15.49 18.61
N GLY A 83 24.18 15.49 18.49
CA GLY A 83 24.86 15.60 17.20
C GLY A 83 24.45 14.47 16.23
N LEU A 84 24.46 13.22 16.70
CA LEU A 84 24.06 12.07 15.90
C LEU A 84 22.58 12.13 15.48
N LEU A 85 21.70 12.58 16.37
CA LEU A 85 20.27 12.76 16.06
C LEU A 85 20.05 13.85 15.00
N LEU A 86 20.74 14.97 15.09
CA LEU A 86 20.65 16.05 14.09
C LEU A 86 21.18 15.59 12.73
N ILE A 87 22.32 14.93 12.68
CA ILE A 87 22.88 14.38 11.44
C ILE A 87 21.90 13.34 10.86
N GLY A 88 21.44 12.39 11.66
CA GLY A 88 20.50 11.37 11.22
C GLY A 88 19.19 11.94 10.67
N LEU A 89 18.60 12.93 11.36
CA LEU A 89 17.41 13.63 10.91
C LEU A 89 17.63 14.37 9.58
N THR A 90 18.74 15.10 9.46
CA THR A 90 19.09 15.84 8.23
C THR A 90 19.24 14.89 7.05
N VAL A 91 19.95 13.78 7.23
CA VAL A 91 20.14 12.75 6.20
C VAL A 91 18.79 12.11 5.82
N ALA A 92 17.95 11.79 6.81
CA ALA A 92 16.65 11.19 6.55
C ALA A 92 15.73 12.14 5.77
N VAL A 93 15.64 13.41 6.16
CA VAL A 93 14.84 14.44 5.46
C VAL A 93 15.35 14.63 4.03
N PHE A 94 16.66 14.77 3.86
CA PHE A 94 17.25 14.92 2.53
C PHE A 94 16.95 13.71 1.64
N PHE A 95 17.08 12.49 2.18
CA PHE A 95 16.79 11.26 1.43
C PHE A 95 15.32 11.17 0.98
N VAL A 96 14.37 11.48 1.88
CA VAL A 96 12.93 11.45 1.57
C VAL A 96 12.56 12.49 0.52
N LEU A 97 13.10 13.71 0.63
CA LEU A 97 12.83 14.79 -0.32
C LEU A 97 13.46 14.53 -1.69
N ALA A 98 14.66 13.94 -1.72
CA ALA A 98 15.36 13.63 -2.95
C ALA A 98 14.76 12.42 -3.71
N ASN A 99 14.13 11.47 -3.00
CA ASN A 99 13.69 10.19 -3.56
C ASN A 99 12.31 9.76 -3.01
N PRO A 100 11.21 10.46 -3.31
CA PRO A 100 9.89 10.16 -2.74
C PRO A 100 9.37 8.76 -3.11
N THR A 101 9.64 8.28 -4.33
CA THR A 101 9.27 6.94 -4.78
C THR A 101 10.03 5.84 -4.05
N VAL A 102 11.34 6.05 -3.83
CA VAL A 102 12.17 5.13 -3.05
C VAL A 102 11.70 5.09 -1.60
N ALA A 103 11.36 6.25 -1.02
CA ALA A 103 10.82 6.33 0.34
C ALA A 103 9.52 5.51 0.48
N ALA A 104 8.60 5.61 -0.49
CA ALA A 104 7.38 4.80 -0.50
C ALA A 104 7.67 3.28 -0.61
N SER A 105 8.63 2.90 -1.45
CA SER A 105 9.02 1.49 -1.63
C SER A 105 9.72 0.87 -0.41
N ILE A 106 10.36 1.70 0.42
CA ILE A 106 11.06 1.26 1.63
C ILE A 106 10.07 0.70 2.67
N VAL A 107 8.87 1.29 2.77
CA VAL A 107 7.85 0.92 3.76
C VAL A 107 7.36 -0.52 3.58
N VAL A 108 7.34 -1.04 2.36
CA VAL A 108 6.90 -2.41 2.07
C VAL A 108 8.03 -3.45 2.05
N ARG A 109 9.27 -3.08 2.43
CA ARG A 109 10.40 -4.02 2.47
C ARG A 109 10.32 -4.94 3.69
N PRO A 110 10.22 -6.27 3.53
CA PRO A 110 10.03 -7.20 4.65
C PRO A 110 11.12 -7.10 5.72
N ARG A 111 12.38 -6.97 5.29
CA ARG A 111 13.53 -6.85 6.20
C ARG A 111 13.46 -5.59 7.06
N LEU A 112 12.98 -4.48 6.48
CA LEU A 112 12.84 -3.22 7.22
C LEU A 112 11.69 -3.31 8.22
N LEU A 113 10.55 -3.86 7.82
CA LEU A 113 9.40 -4.08 8.72
C LEU A 113 9.80 -4.95 9.92
N THR A 114 10.50 -6.05 9.68
CA THR A 114 11.03 -6.90 10.76
C THR A 114 12.02 -6.13 11.65
N ALA A 115 12.89 -5.30 11.06
CA ALA A 115 13.82 -4.47 11.83
C ALA A 115 13.08 -3.41 12.65
N LEU A 116 12.02 -2.79 12.14
CA LEU A 116 11.18 -1.82 12.86
C LEU A 116 10.38 -2.47 13.98
N THR A 117 9.84 -3.69 13.76
CA THR A 117 9.10 -4.47 14.78
C THR A 117 9.89 -4.60 16.07
N TRP A 118 11.20 -4.88 15.99
CA TRP A 118 12.07 -5.05 17.16
C TRP A 118 12.84 -3.78 17.51
N GLY A 119 13.21 -3.00 16.51
CA GLY A 119 14.01 -1.78 16.68
C GLY A 119 13.27 -0.67 17.43
N LEU A 120 11.98 -0.45 17.15
CA LEU A 120 11.19 0.59 17.82
C LEU A 120 10.96 0.34 19.31
N PRO A 121 10.60 -0.87 19.78
CA PRO A 121 10.57 -1.16 21.21
C PRO A 121 11.93 -1.03 21.89
N ILE A 122 13.01 -1.48 21.25
CA ILE A 122 14.39 -1.32 21.78
C ILE A 122 14.73 0.17 21.90
N LEU A 123 14.40 0.98 20.90
CA LEU A 123 14.57 2.42 20.93
C LEU A 123 13.77 3.06 22.05
N ALA A 124 12.51 2.65 22.26
CA ALA A 124 11.67 3.14 23.35
C ALA A 124 12.31 2.86 24.71
N ILE A 125 12.77 1.64 24.95
CA ILE A 125 13.46 1.26 26.18
C ILE A 125 14.72 2.10 26.38
N THR A 126 15.49 2.30 25.31
CA THR A 126 16.72 3.11 25.35
C THR A 126 16.44 4.57 25.72
N LEU A 127 15.42 5.19 25.10
CA LEU A 127 15.04 6.58 25.37
C LEU A 127 14.48 6.76 26.79
N VAL A 128 13.63 5.83 27.24
CA VAL A 128 13.10 5.82 28.62
C VAL A 128 14.22 5.69 29.64
N THR A 129 15.16 4.79 29.40
CA THR A 129 16.33 4.60 30.26
C THR A 129 17.21 5.84 30.27
N LEU A 130 17.49 6.43 29.12
CA LEU A 130 18.26 7.66 29.00
C LEU A 130 17.61 8.83 29.75
N LEU A 131 16.29 9.02 29.58
CA LEU A 131 15.54 10.06 30.25
C LEU A 131 15.56 9.89 31.77
N THR A 132 15.27 8.67 32.24
CA THR A 132 15.27 8.33 33.68
C THR A 132 16.64 8.54 34.29
N PHE A 133 17.70 8.05 33.61
CA PHE A 133 19.08 8.23 34.07
C PHE A 133 19.47 9.70 34.11
N SER A 134 19.13 10.47 33.08
CA SER A 134 19.41 11.93 33.02
C SER A 134 18.70 12.66 34.12
N HIS A 135 17.42 12.31 34.43
CA HIS A 135 16.68 12.89 35.54
C HIS A 135 17.35 12.60 36.89
N LEU A 136 17.76 11.33 37.12
CA LEU A 136 18.40 10.95 38.38
C LEU A 136 19.76 11.64 38.56
N ASP A 137 20.50 11.87 37.48
CA ASP A 137 21.79 12.58 37.49
C ASP A 137 21.64 14.09 37.83
N LEU A 138 20.60 14.73 37.32
CA LEU A 138 20.33 16.17 37.55
C LEU A 138 19.58 16.44 38.85
N ARG A 139 19.05 15.42 39.53
CA ARG A 139 18.20 15.56 40.69
C ARG A 139 19.00 16.07 41.91
N PRO A 140 18.61 17.23 42.55
CA PRO A 140 19.27 17.75 43.72
C PRO A 140 19.17 16.78 44.90
N GLN A 141 20.21 16.78 45.76
CA GLN A 141 20.18 16.02 47.01
C GLN A 141 19.22 16.68 48.02
N GLY A 142 18.58 15.87 48.84
CA GLY A 142 17.73 16.36 49.95
C GLY A 142 16.35 16.89 49.53
N ILE A 143 15.78 16.42 48.40
CA ILE A 143 14.41 16.79 47.99
C ILE A 143 13.36 16.22 48.94
N THR A 144 12.27 16.98 49.14
CA THR A 144 11.14 16.62 50.01
C THR A 144 10.33 15.42 49.43
N ARG A 145 9.51 14.77 50.25
CA ARG A 145 8.62 13.67 49.79
C ARG A 145 7.68 14.13 48.68
N GLY A 146 7.09 15.36 48.81
CA GLY A 146 6.23 15.92 47.78
C GLY A 146 6.96 16.16 46.45
N GLN A 147 8.19 16.67 46.49
CA GLN A 147 9.02 16.86 45.30
C GLN A 147 9.38 15.54 44.64
N ARG A 148 9.59 14.46 45.40
CA ARG A 148 9.80 13.11 44.85
C ARG A 148 8.58 12.61 44.07
N TRP A 149 7.38 12.77 44.63
CA TRP A 149 6.15 12.41 43.96
C TRP A 149 5.94 13.19 42.66
N ILE A 150 6.10 14.52 42.69
CA ILE A 150 6.00 15.37 41.49
C ILE A 150 6.98 14.90 40.41
N SER A 151 8.24 14.66 40.79
CA SER A 151 9.28 14.19 39.88
C SER A 151 8.94 12.79 39.26
N THR A 152 8.46 11.86 40.08
CA THR A 152 8.07 10.53 39.63
C THR A 152 6.90 10.61 38.64
N ILE A 153 5.85 11.38 38.97
CA ILE A 153 4.68 11.56 38.10
C ILE A 153 5.12 12.16 36.74
N LEU A 154 5.95 13.23 36.80
CA LEU A 154 6.44 13.88 35.57
C LEU A 154 7.26 12.92 34.71
N VAL A 155 8.24 12.20 35.30
CA VAL A 155 9.09 11.26 34.54
C VAL A 155 8.26 10.12 33.99
N THR A 156 7.33 9.57 34.76
CA THR A 156 6.43 8.51 34.27
C THR A 156 5.58 9.00 33.09
N ALA A 157 4.98 10.19 33.19
CA ALA A 157 4.20 10.78 32.11
C ALA A 157 5.04 10.98 30.84
N LEU A 158 6.25 11.54 30.97
CA LEU A 158 7.16 11.74 29.84
C LEU A 158 7.62 10.40 29.23
N CYS A 159 7.94 9.42 30.07
CA CYS A 159 8.30 8.06 29.60
C CYS A 159 7.14 7.42 28.83
N THR A 160 5.91 7.54 29.33
CA THR A 160 4.72 7.01 28.65
C THR A 160 4.50 7.73 27.32
N THR A 161 4.64 9.06 27.28
CA THR A 161 4.49 9.86 26.05
C THR A 161 5.52 9.45 24.97
N ILE A 162 6.72 9.06 25.36
CA ILE A 162 7.75 8.57 24.42
C ILE A 162 7.50 7.11 24.02
N ALA A 163 7.22 6.25 25.01
CA ALA A 163 7.13 4.82 24.78
C ALA A 163 5.89 4.41 23.99
N THR A 164 4.73 5.04 24.25
CA THR A 164 3.45 4.66 23.62
C THR A 164 3.48 4.79 22.10
N PRO A 165 3.88 5.92 21.48
CA PRO A 165 3.92 6.03 20.02
C PRO A 165 4.88 5.03 19.38
N LEU A 166 6.04 4.78 19.99
CA LEU A 166 7.03 3.82 19.48
C LEU A 166 6.54 2.38 19.59
N ALA A 167 5.86 2.02 20.68
CA ALA A 167 5.27 0.69 20.85
C ALA A 167 4.12 0.47 19.84
N VAL A 168 3.25 1.47 19.65
CA VAL A 168 2.17 1.43 18.66
C VAL A 168 2.74 1.30 17.24
N ALA A 169 3.75 2.10 16.88
CA ALA A 169 4.41 1.99 15.58
C ALA A 169 5.10 0.64 15.37
N GLY A 170 5.71 0.07 16.41
CA GLY A 170 6.28 -1.28 16.36
C GLY A 170 5.22 -2.37 16.15
N ARG A 171 4.06 -2.23 16.79
CA ARG A 171 2.91 -3.11 16.56
C ARG A 171 2.41 -3.01 15.11
N TYR A 172 2.24 -1.79 14.58
CA TYR A 172 1.84 -1.63 13.19
C TYR A 172 2.84 -2.24 12.21
N ALA A 173 4.15 -2.09 12.44
CA ALA A 173 5.16 -2.75 11.62
C ALA A 173 5.07 -4.28 11.68
N TYR A 174 4.73 -4.85 12.85
CA TYR A 174 4.49 -6.28 13.00
C TYR A 174 3.24 -6.75 12.24
N ASP A 175 2.12 -6.04 12.40
CA ASP A 175 0.85 -6.37 11.74
C ASP A 175 1.00 -6.28 10.21
N GLU A 176 1.72 -5.26 9.71
CA GLU A 176 2.05 -5.09 8.29
C GLU A 176 2.90 -6.24 7.74
N ALA A 177 3.98 -6.60 8.44
CA ALA A 177 4.82 -7.72 8.04
C ALA A 177 4.05 -9.04 7.94
N HIS A 178 3.15 -9.28 8.90
CA HIS A 178 2.31 -10.48 8.93
C HIS A 178 1.27 -10.50 7.81
N MET A 179 0.62 -9.37 7.52
CA MET A 179 -0.34 -9.26 6.44
C MET A 179 0.32 -9.50 5.09
N LEU A 180 1.41 -8.78 4.81
CA LEU A 180 2.15 -8.93 3.57
C LEU A 180 2.60 -10.38 3.36
N GLY A 181 3.01 -11.07 4.43
CA GLY A 181 3.37 -12.47 4.38
C GLY A 181 2.19 -13.44 4.13
N ARG A 182 0.94 -13.03 4.39
CA ARG A 182 -0.25 -13.85 4.09
C ARG A 182 -0.71 -13.73 2.64
N ILE A 183 -0.66 -12.54 2.07
CA ILE A 183 -1.10 -12.25 0.69
C ILE A 183 -0.01 -12.59 -0.30
N PHE A 184 1.21 -12.11 -0.05
CA PHE A 184 2.37 -12.23 -0.91
C PHE A 184 3.32 -13.27 -0.31
N THR A 185 3.13 -14.51 -0.73
CA THR A 185 3.83 -15.64 -0.12
C THR A 185 4.93 -16.15 -1.02
N ASP A 186 5.97 -16.75 -0.43
CA ASP A 186 6.98 -17.49 -1.17
C ASP A 186 6.53 -18.92 -1.56
N LYS A 187 5.20 -19.18 -1.50
CA LYS A 187 4.61 -20.44 -1.99
C LYS A 187 5.00 -20.69 -3.44
N ARG A 188 5.13 -21.95 -3.80
CA ARG A 188 5.62 -22.36 -5.11
C ARG A 188 4.55 -22.14 -6.19
N SER A 189 4.95 -21.57 -7.32
CA SER A 189 4.17 -21.50 -8.55
C SER A 189 5.05 -22.00 -9.71
N GLY A 190 4.54 -22.95 -10.49
CA GLY A 190 5.25 -23.55 -11.59
C GLY A 190 5.43 -22.62 -12.80
N THR A 191 4.63 -21.57 -12.88
CA THR A 191 4.61 -20.60 -14.00
C THR A 191 5.25 -19.25 -13.67
N ARG A 192 5.58 -19.01 -12.38
CA ARG A 192 6.19 -17.76 -11.92
C ARG A 192 7.61 -17.60 -12.48
N PRO A 193 8.01 -16.38 -12.94
CA PRO A 193 9.38 -16.15 -13.38
C PRO A 193 10.37 -16.23 -12.22
N SER A 194 11.55 -16.79 -12.47
CA SER A 194 12.66 -16.74 -11.53
C SER A 194 13.34 -15.37 -11.63
N ILE A 195 13.06 -14.48 -10.69
CA ILE A 195 13.64 -13.14 -10.61
C ILE A 195 14.41 -13.00 -9.30
N ASN A 196 15.61 -12.44 -9.37
CA ASN A 196 16.37 -12.09 -8.17
C ASN A 196 15.88 -10.74 -7.61
N TYR A 197 14.98 -10.77 -6.63
CA TYR A 197 14.40 -9.58 -6.00
C TYR A 197 15.27 -8.96 -4.90
N ASN A 198 16.51 -9.45 -4.69
CA ASN A 198 17.49 -8.79 -3.81
C ASN A 198 18.24 -7.66 -4.53
N GLN A 199 17.93 -7.42 -5.80
CA GLN A 199 18.50 -6.34 -6.58
C GLN A 199 17.73 -5.03 -6.39
N ASP A 200 18.30 -3.93 -6.87
CA ASP A 200 17.59 -2.65 -6.95
C ASP A 200 16.36 -2.74 -7.88
N VAL A 201 15.28 -2.03 -7.54
CA VAL A 201 14.01 -2.01 -8.29
C VAL A 201 14.22 -1.72 -9.77
N LYS A 202 15.10 -0.75 -10.08
CA LYS A 202 15.44 -0.42 -11.47
C LYS A 202 16.09 -1.58 -12.22
N ALA A 203 16.96 -2.35 -11.55
CA ALA A 203 17.61 -3.51 -12.14
C ALA A 203 16.60 -4.67 -12.38
N ILE A 204 15.64 -4.85 -11.47
CA ILE A 204 14.57 -5.83 -11.64
C ILE A 204 13.78 -5.55 -12.93
N TRP A 205 13.37 -4.31 -13.14
CA TRP A 205 12.58 -3.94 -14.33
C TRP A 205 13.42 -3.79 -15.60
N ALA A 206 14.69 -3.44 -15.51
CA ALA A 206 15.57 -3.37 -16.67
C ALA A 206 15.71 -4.73 -17.40
N ALA A 207 15.66 -5.84 -16.65
CA ALA A 207 15.70 -7.18 -17.18
C ALA A 207 14.39 -7.60 -17.85
N LYS A 208 13.28 -6.85 -17.65
CA LYS A 208 11.96 -7.24 -18.10
C LYS A 208 11.16 -6.02 -18.58
N ARG A 209 11.05 -5.87 -19.90
CA ARG A 209 10.35 -4.72 -20.51
C ARG A 209 8.86 -4.66 -20.22
N ARG A 210 8.21 -5.80 -20.02
CA ARG A 210 6.78 -5.90 -19.68
C ARG A 210 6.56 -6.98 -18.63
N VAL A 211 5.68 -6.69 -17.71
CA VAL A 211 5.15 -7.67 -16.76
C VAL A 211 3.68 -7.91 -17.05
N ASN A 212 3.29 -9.18 -17.13
CA ASN A 212 1.93 -9.61 -17.42
C ASN A 212 1.32 -10.21 -16.15
N VAL A 213 0.29 -9.58 -15.63
CA VAL A 213 -0.40 -10.00 -14.41
C VAL A 213 -1.82 -10.43 -14.75
N LEU A 214 -2.15 -11.68 -14.43
CA LEU A 214 -3.50 -12.21 -14.53
C LEU A 214 -4.32 -11.72 -13.34
N LEU A 215 -5.37 -10.97 -13.59
CA LEU A 215 -6.34 -10.51 -12.61
C LEU A 215 -7.57 -11.41 -12.69
N VAL A 216 -7.91 -12.02 -11.57
CA VAL A 216 -8.99 -13.01 -11.48
C VAL A 216 -10.03 -12.53 -10.47
N GLY A 217 -11.28 -12.45 -10.90
CA GLY A 217 -12.42 -12.29 -10.01
C GLY A 217 -13.07 -13.64 -9.75
N ALA A 218 -13.06 -14.09 -8.50
CA ALA A 218 -13.65 -15.35 -8.10
C ALA A 218 -15.08 -15.18 -7.59
N ASP A 219 -16.00 -16.07 -7.97
CA ASP A 219 -17.37 -16.12 -7.45
C ASP A 219 -17.42 -16.88 -6.12
N ASP A 220 -16.57 -16.50 -5.19
CA ASP A 220 -16.48 -17.08 -3.85
C ASP A 220 -16.71 -16.01 -2.78
N SER A 221 -17.12 -16.45 -1.60
CA SER A 221 -17.26 -15.62 -0.40
C SER A 221 -17.19 -16.51 0.84
N LYS A 222 -17.07 -15.91 2.02
CA LYS A 222 -17.12 -16.67 3.29
C LYS A 222 -18.41 -17.49 3.43
N VAL A 223 -19.52 -17.00 2.89
CA VAL A 223 -20.81 -17.69 2.95
C VAL A 223 -20.88 -18.84 1.95
N ARG A 224 -20.31 -18.67 0.75
CA ARG A 224 -20.36 -19.68 -0.32
C ARG A 224 -19.33 -20.78 -0.13
N ASN A 225 -18.11 -20.41 0.30
CA ASN A 225 -17.01 -21.31 0.57
C ASN A 225 -16.68 -22.29 -0.58
N TYR A 226 -16.85 -21.84 -1.83
CA TYR A 226 -16.64 -22.67 -3.04
C TYR A 226 -15.17 -23.07 -3.21
N ARG A 227 -14.24 -22.28 -2.72
CA ARG A 227 -12.80 -22.59 -2.77
C ARG A 227 -12.47 -23.87 -2.01
N ALA A 228 -13.04 -24.06 -0.82
CA ALA A 228 -12.84 -25.27 -0.04
C ALA A 228 -13.45 -26.50 -0.71
N ALA A 229 -14.49 -26.33 -1.53
CA ALA A 229 -15.13 -27.38 -2.28
C ALA A 229 -14.51 -27.62 -3.68
N ASN A 230 -13.44 -26.88 -4.05
CA ASN A 230 -12.86 -26.85 -5.40
C ASN A 230 -13.91 -26.60 -6.53
N SER A 231 -14.95 -25.84 -6.20
CA SER A 231 -16.06 -25.49 -7.12
C SER A 231 -16.14 -23.99 -7.41
N MET A 232 -15.05 -23.27 -7.17
CA MET A 232 -14.96 -21.83 -7.38
C MET A 232 -14.81 -21.51 -8.86
N ASN A 233 -15.70 -20.70 -9.41
CA ASN A 233 -15.63 -20.21 -10.77
C ASN A 233 -14.89 -18.87 -10.86
N THR A 234 -14.12 -18.70 -11.93
CA THR A 234 -13.41 -17.46 -12.21
C THR A 234 -14.21 -16.62 -13.20
N ASP A 235 -15.14 -15.82 -12.68
CA ASP A 235 -16.08 -15.01 -13.47
C ASP A 235 -15.46 -13.78 -14.14
N THR A 236 -14.25 -13.42 -13.75
CA THR A 236 -13.46 -12.33 -14.37
C THR A 236 -12.08 -12.87 -14.69
N ILE A 237 -11.69 -12.78 -15.95
CA ILE A 237 -10.38 -13.18 -16.46
C ILE A 237 -9.81 -11.99 -17.25
N MET A 238 -8.83 -11.31 -16.69
CA MET A 238 -8.17 -10.15 -17.28
C MET A 238 -6.66 -10.29 -17.20
N VAL A 239 -5.94 -9.81 -18.21
CA VAL A 239 -4.48 -9.68 -18.17
C VAL A 239 -4.11 -8.21 -18.28
N ALA A 240 -3.43 -7.69 -17.26
CA ALA A 240 -2.76 -6.41 -17.31
C ALA A 240 -1.33 -6.63 -17.81
N SER A 241 -1.04 -6.17 -19.03
CA SER A 241 0.31 -6.17 -19.61
C SER A 241 0.90 -4.78 -19.45
N ILE A 242 1.85 -4.63 -18.54
CA ILE A 242 2.37 -3.35 -18.05
C ILE A 242 3.78 -3.13 -18.58
N ASN A 243 4.03 -2.01 -19.21
CA ASN A 243 5.38 -1.58 -19.58
C ASN A 243 6.11 -1.10 -18.32
N THR A 244 7.19 -1.76 -17.97
CA THR A 244 7.90 -1.54 -16.71
C THR A 244 8.70 -0.23 -16.67
N SER A 245 8.94 0.38 -17.82
CA SER A 245 9.71 1.64 -17.91
C SER A 245 8.85 2.90 -17.76
N ASN A 246 7.56 2.85 -18.14
CA ASN A 246 6.70 4.03 -18.17
C ASN A 246 5.29 3.80 -17.62
N GLY A 247 4.94 2.58 -17.19
CA GLY A 247 3.63 2.24 -16.66
C GLY A 247 2.53 2.06 -17.70
N ASP A 248 2.76 2.30 -19.00
CA ASP A 248 1.74 2.13 -20.03
C ASP A 248 1.20 0.69 -20.01
N THR A 249 -0.13 0.58 -19.91
CA THR A 249 -0.79 -0.69 -19.64
C THR A 249 -1.81 -1.01 -20.71
N SER A 250 -1.80 -2.28 -21.17
CA SER A 250 -2.87 -2.84 -21.98
C SER A 250 -3.61 -3.92 -21.18
N ILE A 251 -4.92 -3.75 -21.01
CA ILE A 251 -5.79 -4.69 -20.29
C ILE A 251 -6.51 -5.54 -21.33
N PHE A 252 -6.31 -6.86 -21.28
CA PHE A 252 -6.97 -7.83 -22.13
C PHE A 252 -8.01 -8.60 -21.32
N GLN A 253 -9.27 -8.56 -21.75
CA GLN A 253 -10.37 -9.25 -21.07
C GLN A 253 -10.86 -10.40 -21.91
N ILE A 254 -10.84 -11.61 -21.33
CA ILE A 254 -11.37 -12.83 -21.94
C ILE A 254 -12.74 -13.11 -21.32
N PRO A 255 -13.80 -13.28 -22.14
CA PRO A 255 -15.10 -13.69 -21.63
C PRO A 255 -15.00 -15.04 -20.89
N ARG A 256 -15.66 -15.15 -19.76
CA ARG A 256 -15.64 -16.35 -18.91
C ARG A 256 -16.11 -17.63 -19.63
N ASN A 257 -17.00 -17.47 -20.62
CA ASN A 257 -17.56 -18.54 -21.45
C ASN A 257 -16.76 -18.82 -22.72
N THR A 258 -15.48 -18.43 -22.76
CA THR A 258 -14.60 -18.74 -23.90
C THR A 258 -14.26 -20.23 -23.91
N ALA A 259 -14.58 -20.88 -25.04
CA ALA A 259 -14.39 -22.31 -25.24
C ALA A 259 -12.97 -22.64 -25.69
N LYS A 260 -12.62 -23.93 -25.61
CA LYS A 260 -11.40 -24.50 -26.19
C LYS A 260 -10.13 -23.73 -25.82
N MET A 261 -10.03 -23.23 -24.59
CA MET A 261 -8.86 -22.48 -24.12
C MET A 261 -7.59 -23.32 -24.34
N PRO A 262 -6.61 -22.80 -25.12
CA PRO A 262 -5.43 -23.57 -25.48
C PRO A 262 -4.43 -23.69 -24.34
N PHE A 263 -3.70 -24.79 -24.30
CA PHE A 263 -2.51 -24.93 -23.46
C PHE A 263 -1.24 -24.96 -24.30
N PRO A 264 -0.13 -24.38 -23.86
CA PRO A 264 1.16 -24.45 -24.54
C PRO A 264 1.57 -25.89 -24.81
N ALA A 265 2.15 -26.18 -25.97
CA ALA A 265 2.55 -27.53 -26.36
C ALA A 265 3.51 -28.23 -25.38
N ASN A 266 4.31 -27.44 -24.65
CA ASN A 266 5.20 -27.93 -23.60
C ASN A 266 4.55 -27.97 -22.20
N SER A 267 3.27 -27.62 -22.09
CA SER A 267 2.51 -27.71 -20.85
C SER A 267 2.16 -29.15 -20.51
N PRO A 268 2.22 -29.53 -19.21
CA PRO A 268 1.73 -30.85 -18.77
C PRO A 268 0.28 -31.11 -19.17
N LEU A 269 -0.58 -30.08 -19.16
CA LEU A 269 -2.00 -30.17 -19.50
C LEU A 269 -2.27 -30.34 -21.02
N HIS A 270 -1.32 -30.04 -21.89
CA HIS A 270 -1.51 -30.20 -23.33
C HIS A 270 -1.75 -31.65 -23.72
N LYS A 271 -1.20 -32.63 -23.00
CA LYS A 271 -1.43 -34.06 -23.24
C LYS A 271 -2.87 -34.47 -22.92
N ASP A 272 -3.47 -33.85 -21.88
CA ASP A 272 -4.83 -34.13 -21.48
C ASP A 272 -5.84 -33.34 -22.33
N PHE A 273 -5.44 -32.16 -22.84
CA PHE A 273 -6.26 -31.25 -23.63
C PHE A 273 -5.55 -30.80 -24.94
N PRO A 274 -5.27 -31.71 -25.88
CA PRO A 274 -4.50 -31.38 -27.09
C PRO A 274 -5.25 -30.43 -28.04
N ASN A 275 -6.57 -30.41 -27.98
CA ASN A 275 -7.45 -29.55 -28.77
C ASN A 275 -7.95 -28.32 -27.98
N GLY A 276 -7.27 -27.96 -26.88
CA GLY A 276 -7.72 -26.97 -25.92
C GLY A 276 -8.60 -27.57 -24.82
N PHE A 277 -8.98 -26.75 -23.84
CA PHE A 277 -9.79 -27.18 -22.71
C PHE A 277 -11.22 -27.52 -23.17
N VAL A 278 -11.44 -28.78 -23.48
CA VAL A 278 -12.73 -29.34 -23.91
C VAL A 278 -12.95 -30.71 -23.28
N GLY A 279 -14.21 -31.11 -23.15
CA GLY A 279 -14.59 -32.46 -22.75
C GLY A 279 -14.15 -33.52 -23.74
N LYS A 280 -14.27 -34.79 -23.37
CA LYS A 280 -13.93 -35.92 -24.21
C LYS A 280 -14.80 -36.01 -25.47
N ASP A 281 -15.99 -35.43 -25.44
CA ASP A 281 -16.92 -35.26 -26.54
C ASP A 281 -16.46 -34.21 -27.57
N GLY A 282 -15.49 -33.38 -27.22
CA GLY A 282 -14.99 -32.29 -28.06
C GLY A 282 -15.97 -31.12 -28.21
N ASP A 283 -17.07 -31.12 -27.47
CA ASP A 283 -18.08 -30.07 -27.51
C ASP A 283 -17.53 -28.76 -26.91
N GLY A 284 -17.44 -27.73 -27.77
CA GLY A 284 -16.99 -26.39 -27.36
C GLY A 284 -18.02 -25.58 -26.59
N ASP A 285 -19.29 -25.98 -26.61
CA ASP A 285 -20.38 -25.31 -25.91
C ASP A 285 -20.67 -25.94 -24.54
N ASN A 286 -19.91 -26.96 -24.13
CA ASN A 286 -20.05 -27.60 -22.83
C ASN A 286 -19.66 -26.62 -21.69
N PRO A 287 -20.61 -26.22 -20.80
CA PRO A 287 -20.34 -25.23 -19.75
C PRO A 287 -19.24 -25.63 -18.77
N ASN A 288 -19.01 -26.93 -18.59
CA ASN A 288 -18.00 -27.46 -17.67
C ASN A 288 -16.55 -27.34 -18.23
N TYR A 289 -16.41 -26.94 -19.50
CA TYR A 289 -15.11 -26.79 -20.17
C TYR A 289 -14.90 -25.39 -20.77
N MET A 290 -15.48 -24.37 -20.12
CA MET A 290 -15.25 -22.98 -20.47
C MET A 290 -14.09 -22.38 -19.64
N ALA A 291 -13.61 -21.21 -20.03
CA ALA A 291 -12.46 -20.56 -19.39
C ALA A 291 -12.59 -20.40 -17.87
N ASN A 292 -13.81 -20.13 -17.37
CA ASN A 292 -14.08 -19.96 -15.93
C ASN A 292 -13.92 -21.26 -15.12
N GLU A 293 -14.00 -22.43 -15.77
CA GLU A 293 -13.92 -23.73 -15.10
C GLU A 293 -12.50 -24.30 -15.03
N ILE A 294 -11.53 -23.68 -15.72
CA ILE A 294 -10.13 -24.18 -15.73
C ILE A 294 -9.56 -24.25 -14.31
N TRP A 295 -9.79 -23.20 -13.51
CA TRP A 295 -9.26 -23.15 -12.14
C TRP A 295 -9.77 -24.29 -11.27
N SER A 296 -11.08 -24.45 -11.20
CA SER A 296 -11.73 -25.47 -10.37
C SER A 296 -11.42 -26.87 -10.88
N THR A 297 -11.55 -27.11 -12.17
CA THR A 297 -11.31 -28.43 -12.78
C THR A 297 -9.87 -28.90 -12.56
N VAL A 298 -8.88 -28.03 -12.77
CA VAL A 298 -7.47 -28.42 -12.57
C VAL A 298 -7.15 -28.58 -11.10
N SER A 299 -7.68 -27.73 -10.23
CA SER A 299 -7.50 -27.87 -8.78
C SER A 299 -8.13 -29.15 -8.22
N ALA A 300 -9.22 -29.65 -8.83
CA ALA A 300 -9.91 -30.86 -8.37
C ALA A 300 -9.37 -32.15 -9.01
N GLN A 301 -8.99 -32.13 -10.29
CA GLN A 301 -8.81 -33.35 -11.06
C GLN A 301 -7.42 -33.52 -11.68
N TYR A 302 -6.63 -32.45 -11.81
CA TYR A 302 -5.35 -32.46 -12.54
C TYR A 302 -4.17 -31.92 -11.72
N VAL A 303 -4.28 -31.90 -10.40
CA VAL A 303 -3.23 -31.38 -9.49
C VAL A 303 -1.89 -32.07 -9.76
N ASP A 304 -1.89 -33.40 -9.89
CA ASP A 304 -0.69 -34.20 -10.11
C ASP A 304 0.02 -33.87 -11.44
N ARG A 305 -0.73 -33.32 -12.43
CA ARG A 305 -0.15 -32.90 -13.70
C ARG A 305 0.65 -31.62 -13.58
N MET A 306 0.30 -30.74 -12.64
CA MET A 306 0.91 -29.40 -12.50
C MET A 306 2.28 -29.40 -11.81
N GLY A 307 2.73 -30.54 -11.29
CA GLY A 307 4.02 -30.66 -10.61
C GLY A 307 4.06 -29.92 -9.27
N ALA A 308 5.23 -29.43 -8.90
CA ALA A 308 5.46 -28.81 -7.59
C ALA A 308 4.94 -27.37 -7.55
N THR A 309 3.63 -27.19 -7.44
CA THR A 309 2.97 -25.89 -7.26
C THR A 309 1.97 -25.92 -6.10
N ASP A 310 1.84 -24.81 -5.40
CA ASP A 310 0.82 -24.59 -4.39
C ASP A 310 -0.45 -23.93 -4.99
N TYR A 311 -0.43 -23.63 -6.30
CA TYR A 311 -1.48 -22.94 -7.04
C TYR A 311 -1.83 -23.61 -8.38
N PRO A 312 -2.22 -24.90 -8.40
CA PRO A 312 -2.41 -25.66 -9.65
C PRO A 312 -3.45 -25.03 -10.58
N GLY A 313 -4.59 -24.59 -10.06
CA GLY A 313 -5.63 -23.95 -10.86
C GLY A 313 -5.22 -22.59 -11.42
N ALA A 314 -4.50 -21.78 -10.62
CA ALA A 314 -3.98 -20.50 -11.08
C ALA A 314 -2.92 -20.68 -12.17
N ASP A 315 -1.98 -21.59 -11.97
CA ASP A 315 -0.94 -21.89 -12.95
C ASP A 315 -1.54 -22.41 -14.26
N ALA A 316 -2.57 -23.26 -14.19
CA ALA A 316 -3.30 -23.72 -15.37
C ALA A 316 -3.99 -22.56 -16.10
N LEU A 317 -4.68 -21.67 -15.37
CA LEU A 317 -5.33 -20.52 -15.97
C LEU A 317 -4.33 -19.53 -16.57
N LYS A 318 -3.15 -19.34 -15.92
CA LYS A 318 -2.05 -18.54 -16.49
C LYS A 318 -1.54 -19.13 -17.80
N LEU A 319 -1.35 -20.45 -17.87
CA LEU A 319 -0.91 -21.14 -19.07
C LEU A 319 -1.93 -20.99 -20.20
N ALA A 320 -3.21 -21.28 -19.94
CA ALA A 320 -4.27 -21.20 -20.93
C ALA A 320 -4.48 -19.77 -21.45
N THR A 321 -4.56 -18.80 -20.54
CA THR A 321 -4.73 -17.38 -20.88
C THR A 321 -3.52 -16.85 -21.65
N GLY A 322 -2.33 -17.23 -21.20
CA GLY A 322 -1.08 -16.85 -21.87
C GLY A 322 -1.01 -17.36 -23.29
N GLU A 323 -1.34 -18.64 -23.52
CA GLU A 323 -1.35 -19.24 -24.86
C GLU A 323 -2.43 -18.61 -25.75
N ALA A 324 -3.62 -18.34 -25.20
CA ALA A 324 -4.71 -17.69 -25.93
C ALA A 324 -4.32 -16.29 -26.42
N LEU A 325 -3.62 -15.50 -25.60
CA LEU A 325 -3.21 -14.13 -25.90
C LEU A 325 -1.83 -14.00 -26.56
N GLY A 326 -1.04 -15.08 -26.62
CA GLY A 326 0.35 -15.03 -27.06
C GLY A 326 1.28 -14.31 -26.10
N LEU A 327 0.98 -14.36 -24.79
CA LEU A 327 1.73 -13.70 -23.73
C LEU A 327 2.24 -14.72 -22.71
N LYS A 328 3.44 -14.49 -22.15
CA LYS A 328 3.84 -15.21 -20.95
C LYS A 328 3.27 -14.48 -19.74
N ILE A 329 2.34 -15.13 -19.03
CA ILE A 329 1.79 -14.57 -17.80
C ILE A 329 2.78 -14.81 -16.66
N ASP A 330 3.15 -13.73 -15.95
CA ASP A 330 4.17 -13.77 -14.92
C ASP A 330 3.59 -14.07 -13.55
N TYR A 331 2.56 -13.33 -13.19
CA TYR A 331 1.93 -13.40 -11.88
C TYR A 331 0.42 -13.44 -12.00
N PHE A 332 -0.23 -13.83 -10.91
CA PHE A 332 -1.66 -13.63 -10.77
C PHE A 332 -2.01 -12.91 -9.48
N VAL A 333 -3.16 -12.24 -9.51
CA VAL A 333 -3.84 -11.70 -8.34
C VAL A 333 -5.31 -12.09 -8.45
N MET A 334 -5.81 -12.78 -7.45
CA MET A 334 -7.21 -13.15 -7.35
C MET A 334 -7.87 -12.42 -6.20
N LEU A 335 -9.06 -11.88 -6.47
CA LEU A 335 -9.97 -11.28 -5.50
C LEU A 335 -11.29 -12.05 -5.52
N ASP A 336 -11.78 -12.42 -4.35
CA ASP A 336 -13.16 -12.88 -4.21
C ASP A 336 -14.11 -11.69 -3.95
N ILE A 337 -15.41 -11.98 -3.85
CA ILE A 337 -16.48 -10.97 -3.69
C ILE A 337 -16.25 -10.14 -2.42
N ASP A 338 -15.98 -10.81 -1.30
CA ASP A 338 -15.79 -10.15 -0.01
C ASP A 338 -14.49 -9.33 0.01
N GLY A 339 -13.45 -9.83 -0.69
CA GLY A 339 -12.16 -9.14 -0.85
C GLY A 339 -12.28 -7.84 -1.62
N LEU A 340 -13.05 -7.83 -2.71
CA LEU A 340 -13.30 -6.61 -3.47
C LEU A 340 -14.04 -5.56 -2.62
N GLN A 341 -15.11 -5.95 -1.92
CA GLN A 341 -15.86 -5.04 -1.06
C GLN A 341 -14.96 -4.39 -0.02
N LYS A 342 -14.25 -5.20 0.73
CA LYS A 342 -13.39 -4.72 1.82
C LYS A 342 -12.20 -3.91 1.33
N LEU A 343 -11.62 -4.26 0.17
CA LEU A 343 -10.54 -3.48 -0.42
C LEU A 343 -11.03 -2.06 -0.76
N VAL A 344 -12.20 -1.94 -1.37
CA VAL A 344 -12.79 -0.65 -1.71
C VAL A 344 -13.16 0.14 -0.45
N ASP A 345 -13.75 -0.49 0.56
CA ASP A 345 -14.07 0.15 1.86
C ASP A 345 -12.79 0.62 2.56
N ALA A 346 -11.75 -0.20 2.58
CA ALA A 346 -10.46 0.14 3.16
C ALA A 346 -9.79 1.33 2.45
N LEU A 347 -9.98 1.47 1.14
CA LEU A 347 -9.54 2.64 0.37
C LEU A 347 -10.44 3.86 0.59
N GLY A 348 -11.58 3.70 1.29
CA GLY A 348 -12.56 4.76 1.57
C GLY A 348 -13.55 4.98 0.46
N GLY A 349 -13.84 3.96 -0.31
CA GLY A 349 -14.70 4.03 -1.47
C GLY A 349 -13.95 4.39 -2.75
N VAL A 350 -14.67 4.34 -3.86
CA VAL A 350 -14.20 4.76 -5.19
C VAL A 350 -15.24 5.61 -5.88
N SER A 351 -14.81 6.56 -6.71
CA SER A 351 -15.71 7.39 -7.52
C SER A 351 -15.65 6.93 -8.98
N VAL A 352 -16.79 6.61 -9.54
CA VAL A 352 -16.95 6.14 -10.93
C VAL A 352 -18.10 6.86 -11.62
N ASN A 353 -18.11 6.86 -12.95
CA ASN A 353 -19.25 7.28 -13.73
C ASN A 353 -20.20 6.10 -13.93
N ILE A 354 -21.49 6.32 -13.71
CA ILE A 354 -22.54 5.33 -13.92
C ILE A 354 -23.39 5.80 -15.10
N ASN A 355 -23.24 5.13 -16.26
CA ASN A 355 -23.89 5.51 -17.51
C ASN A 355 -25.27 4.86 -17.69
N GLU A 356 -25.59 3.84 -16.93
CA GLU A 356 -26.87 3.13 -16.94
C GLU A 356 -27.30 2.78 -15.51
N ARG A 357 -28.60 2.72 -15.27
CA ARG A 357 -29.16 2.32 -13.98
C ARG A 357 -28.92 0.84 -13.72
N LEU A 358 -28.20 0.49 -12.65
CA LEU A 358 -27.80 -0.88 -12.36
C LEU A 358 -28.56 -1.43 -11.12
N PRO A 359 -29.20 -2.60 -11.22
CA PRO A 359 -29.86 -3.20 -10.08
C PRO A 359 -28.85 -3.75 -9.06
N ILE A 360 -29.15 -3.53 -7.80
CA ILE A 360 -28.43 -4.08 -6.65
C ILE A 360 -29.13 -5.37 -6.23
N ALA A 361 -28.44 -6.50 -6.27
CA ALA A 361 -29.03 -7.83 -6.07
C ALA A 361 -30.26 -8.07 -7.00
N GLY A 362 -31.15 -8.98 -6.66
CA GLY A 362 -32.23 -9.43 -7.56
C GLY A 362 -31.58 -10.10 -8.80
N ASN A 363 -32.16 -10.50 -9.74
CA ASN A 363 -32.81 -11.48 -10.24
C ASN A 363 -32.50 -12.19 -11.57
N THR A 364 -32.02 -13.36 -11.51
CA THR A 364 -32.26 -14.34 -12.55
C THR A 364 -33.49 -15.22 -12.30
N GLU A 365 -34.18 -15.06 -11.15
CA GLU A 365 -35.25 -15.95 -10.70
C GLU A 365 -36.53 -15.21 -10.23
N GLY A 366 -36.85 -14.03 -10.78
CA GLY A 366 -38.02 -13.25 -10.41
C GLY A 366 -37.93 -12.48 -9.08
N LYS A 367 -36.75 -12.46 -8.40
CA LYS A 367 -36.58 -11.66 -7.17
C LYS A 367 -36.41 -10.19 -7.50
N LYS A 368 -37.09 -9.29 -6.83
CA LYS A 368 -36.90 -7.85 -6.99
C LYS A 368 -35.49 -7.41 -6.54
N PRO A 369 -34.86 -6.45 -7.21
CA PRO A 369 -33.65 -5.82 -6.72
C PRO A 369 -33.82 -5.20 -5.33
N ASN A 370 -32.80 -5.23 -4.52
CA ASN A 370 -32.77 -4.57 -3.20
C ASN A 370 -32.63 -3.04 -3.31
N GLY A 371 -32.27 -2.54 -4.49
CA GLY A 371 -32.06 -1.14 -4.80
C GLY A 371 -31.45 -0.99 -6.17
N TYR A 372 -31.00 0.21 -6.48
CA TYR A 372 -30.34 0.54 -7.74
C TYR A 372 -29.16 1.47 -7.53
N LEU A 373 -28.13 1.33 -8.35
CA LEU A 373 -27.15 2.35 -8.59
C LEU A 373 -27.70 3.25 -9.69
N GLU A 374 -27.97 4.50 -9.34
CA GLU A 374 -28.55 5.46 -10.28
C GLU A 374 -27.47 6.02 -11.23
N THR A 375 -27.91 6.46 -12.41
CA THR A 375 -27.03 7.11 -13.39
C THR A 375 -26.48 8.41 -12.84
N GLY A 376 -25.21 8.69 -13.08
CA GLY A 376 -24.58 9.95 -12.67
C GLY A 376 -23.07 9.97 -12.87
N PRO A 377 -22.48 11.18 -13.03
CA PRO A 377 -21.06 11.36 -13.05
C PRO A 377 -20.47 11.31 -11.64
N ASN A 378 -19.24 10.81 -11.51
CA ASN A 378 -18.45 10.82 -10.27
C ASN A 378 -19.22 10.29 -9.03
N GLN A 379 -19.99 9.22 -9.20
CA GLN A 379 -20.72 8.59 -8.11
C GLN A 379 -19.74 7.91 -7.15
N HIS A 380 -19.77 8.31 -5.88
CA HIS A 380 -18.95 7.69 -4.85
C HIS A 380 -19.60 6.40 -4.34
N LEU A 381 -18.88 5.30 -4.48
CA LEU A 381 -19.33 3.96 -4.11
C LEU A 381 -18.49 3.42 -2.94
N ASP A 382 -19.15 2.92 -1.91
CA ASP A 382 -18.54 2.03 -0.93
C ASP A 382 -18.27 0.64 -1.52
N GLY A 383 -17.68 -0.26 -0.75
CA GLY A 383 -17.35 -1.60 -1.23
C GLY A 383 -18.54 -2.41 -1.71
N TYR A 384 -19.68 -2.32 -1.02
CA TYR A 384 -20.90 -3.01 -1.41
C TYR A 384 -21.43 -2.51 -2.77
N HIS A 385 -21.52 -1.21 -2.95
CA HIS A 385 -22.01 -0.62 -4.19
C HIS A 385 -21.00 -0.80 -5.34
N ALA A 386 -19.70 -0.69 -5.08
CA ALA A 386 -18.67 -0.96 -6.07
C ALA A 386 -18.66 -2.42 -6.55
N MET A 387 -18.91 -3.35 -5.64
CA MET A 387 -19.07 -4.77 -6.00
C MET A 387 -20.27 -4.96 -6.94
N TRP A 388 -21.42 -4.33 -6.65
CA TRP A 388 -22.58 -4.41 -7.54
C TRP A 388 -22.36 -3.70 -8.87
N TYR A 389 -21.65 -2.57 -8.89
CA TYR A 389 -21.22 -1.91 -10.13
C TYR A 389 -20.42 -2.86 -11.03
N ALA A 390 -19.46 -3.58 -10.46
CA ALA A 390 -18.63 -4.54 -11.19
C ALA A 390 -19.33 -5.85 -11.56
N ARG A 391 -20.44 -6.19 -10.91
CA ARG A 391 -21.08 -7.51 -11.01
C ARG A 391 -22.45 -7.51 -11.69
N SER A 392 -23.23 -6.44 -11.56
CA SER A 392 -24.60 -6.38 -12.08
C SER A 392 -24.66 -6.67 -13.60
N ARG A 393 -25.64 -7.50 -14.01
CA ARG A 393 -25.88 -7.90 -15.41
C ARG A 393 -27.34 -7.74 -15.83
N SER A 394 -28.23 -7.49 -14.88
CA SER A 394 -29.69 -7.56 -15.14
C SER A 394 -30.23 -6.47 -16.07
N ALA A 395 -29.47 -5.40 -16.34
CA ALA A 395 -29.84 -4.33 -17.26
C ALA A 395 -28.89 -4.23 -18.46
N SER A 396 -27.85 -5.09 -18.53
CA SER A 396 -26.78 -4.95 -19.51
C SER A 396 -26.17 -6.29 -19.89
N THR A 397 -25.34 -6.29 -20.90
CA THR A 397 -24.64 -7.47 -21.38
C THR A 397 -23.47 -7.87 -20.47
N ASP A 398 -22.95 -9.07 -20.65
CA ASP A 398 -21.72 -9.51 -19.97
C ASP A 398 -20.51 -8.61 -20.34
N TYR A 399 -20.51 -8.08 -21.54
CA TYR A 399 -19.46 -7.19 -22.05
C TYR A 399 -19.49 -5.80 -21.39
N ASP A 400 -20.69 -5.28 -21.10
CA ASP A 400 -20.83 -4.02 -20.35
C ASP A 400 -20.32 -4.18 -18.92
N ARG A 401 -20.58 -5.33 -18.29
CA ARG A 401 -19.97 -5.70 -17.01
C ARG A 401 -18.43 -5.70 -17.09
N MET A 402 -17.86 -6.34 -18.10
CA MET A 402 -16.41 -6.35 -18.31
C MET A 402 -15.86 -4.94 -18.50
N GLY A 403 -16.60 -4.06 -19.16
CA GLY A 403 -16.27 -2.64 -19.28
C GLY A 403 -16.23 -1.94 -17.92
N ARG A 404 -17.27 -2.10 -17.11
CA ARG A 404 -17.33 -1.53 -15.75
C ARG A 404 -16.20 -2.03 -14.83
N GLN A 405 -15.80 -3.29 -14.97
CA GLN A 405 -14.64 -3.82 -14.23
C GLN A 405 -13.34 -3.08 -14.56
N SER A 406 -13.11 -2.77 -15.85
CA SER A 406 -11.95 -1.95 -16.24
C SER A 406 -12.01 -0.54 -15.64
N CYS A 407 -13.21 0.07 -15.61
CA CYS A 407 -13.40 1.39 -15.03
C CYS A 407 -13.18 1.39 -13.51
N LEU A 408 -13.59 0.33 -12.82
CA LEU A 408 -13.32 0.19 -11.39
C LEU A 408 -11.82 0.07 -11.11
N ILE A 409 -11.07 -0.72 -11.89
CA ILE A 409 -9.62 -0.83 -11.76
C ILE A 409 -8.95 0.54 -11.96
N LYS A 410 -9.35 1.28 -13.01
CA LYS A 410 -8.83 2.62 -13.26
C LYS A 410 -9.15 3.56 -12.09
N ALA A 411 -10.38 3.57 -11.61
CA ALA A 411 -10.78 4.40 -10.48
C ALA A 411 -9.96 4.11 -9.21
N VAL A 412 -9.71 2.85 -8.92
CA VAL A 412 -8.83 2.44 -7.81
C VAL A 412 -7.40 2.97 -8.02
N LEU A 413 -6.83 2.81 -9.21
CA LEU A 413 -5.47 3.29 -9.51
C LEU A 413 -5.36 4.81 -9.39
N ASP A 414 -6.32 5.56 -9.96
CA ASP A 414 -6.30 7.03 -9.98
C ASP A 414 -6.49 7.64 -8.57
N GLN A 415 -7.32 7.02 -7.74
CA GLN A 415 -7.71 7.54 -6.43
C GLN A 415 -6.84 7.03 -5.28
N THR A 416 -6.06 5.99 -5.52
CA THR A 416 -5.14 5.43 -4.52
C THR A 416 -3.83 6.21 -4.53
N SER A 417 -3.48 6.82 -3.38
CA SER A 417 -2.18 7.45 -3.18
C SER A 417 -1.34 6.66 -2.17
N PRO A 418 0.00 6.74 -2.21
CA PRO A 418 0.83 6.12 -1.18
C PRO A 418 0.45 6.55 0.24
N GLN A 419 0.00 7.80 0.38
CA GLN A 419 -0.46 8.37 1.63
C GLN A 419 -1.77 7.73 2.12
N SER A 420 -2.76 7.55 1.21
CA SER A 420 -4.04 6.91 1.56
C SER A 420 -3.86 5.44 1.92
N VAL A 421 -2.96 4.73 1.25
CA VAL A 421 -2.62 3.34 1.60
C VAL A 421 -1.99 3.28 2.99
N LEU A 422 -1.05 4.18 3.29
CA LEU A 422 -0.36 4.19 4.58
C LEU A 422 -1.31 4.52 5.75
N THR A 423 -2.19 5.52 5.57
CA THR A 423 -3.14 5.94 6.63
C THR A 423 -4.28 4.96 6.86
N ARG A 424 -4.63 4.16 5.86
CA ARG A 424 -5.72 3.15 5.92
C ARG A 424 -5.20 1.72 5.95
N PHE A 425 -3.91 1.59 6.20
CA PHE A 425 -3.19 0.32 6.13
C PHE A 425 -3.83 -0.79 6.99
N GLU A 426 -4.22 -0.49 8.23
CA GLU A 426 -4.86 -1.45 9.14
C GLU A 426 -6.17 -2.00 8.55
N SER A 427 -6.99 -1.13 7.97
CA SER A 427 -8.25 -1.54 7.32
C SER A 427 -8.02 -2.40 6.08
N ILE A 428 -6.98 -2.09 5.29
CA ILE A 428 -6.57 -2.88 4.11
C ILE A 428 -6.03 -4.25 4.57
N ALA A 429 -5.26 -4.27 5.65
CA ALA A 429 -4.69 -5.48 6.22
C ALA A 429 -5.77 -6.46 6.69
N ASP A 430 -6.73 -6.00 7.46
CA ASP A 430 -7.85 -6.79 7.96
C ASP A 430 -8.76 -7.28 6.81
N ALA A 431 -8.93 -6.45 5.79
CA ALA A 431 -9.70 -6.79 4.60
C ALA A 431 -9.10 -7.94 3.80
N SER A 432 -7.76 -8.01 3.72
CA SER A 432 -7.05 -8.82 2.72
C SER A 432 -6.72 -10.25 3.16
N GLY A 433 -6.77 -10.56 4.44
CA GLY A 433 -6.09 -11.74 5.02
C GLY A 433 -6.51 -13.14 4.53
N GLN A 434 -7.67 -13.30 3.87
CA GLN A 434 -8.13 -14.57 3.30
C GLN A 434 -8.78 -14.45 1.89
N MET A 435 -8.95 -13.24 1.39
CA MET A 435 -9.77 -12.90 0.23
C MET A 435 -8.97 -12.47 -0.99
N VAL A 436 -7.71 -12.15 -0.79
CA VAL A 436 -6.74 -11.86 -1.85
C VAL A 436 -5.71 -12.98 -1.88
N VAL A 437 -5.51 -13.59 -3.04
CA VAL A 437 -4.50 -14.63 -3.26
C VAL A 437 -3.63 -14.22 -4.43
N SER A 438 -2.31 -14.36 -4.26
CA SER A 438 -1.34 -14.03 -5.31
C SER A 438 -0.12 -14.94 -5.24
N ASP A 439 0.56 -15.13 -6.36
CA ASP A 439 1.87 -15.75 -6.44
C ASP A 439 3.02 -14.74 -6.52
N ILE A 440 2.73 -13.44 -6.37
CA ILE A 440 3.76 -12.41 -6.30
C ILE A 440 4.58 -12.61 -5.01
N PRO A 441 5.91 -12.79 -5.11
CA PRO A 441 6.75 -12.92 -3.92
C PRO A 441 6.78 -11.63 -3.11
N GLN A 442 6.84 -11.73 -1.79
CA GLN A 442 6.92 -10.57 -0.90
C GLN A 442 8.10 -9.65 -1.26
N GLY A 443 9.24 -10.22 -1.68
CA GLY A 443 10.41 -9.45 -2.10
C GLY A 443 10.21 -8.59 -3.35
N MET A 444 9.16 -8.87 -4.16
CA MET A 444 8.82 -8.09 -5.35
C MET A 444 7.92 -6.87 -5.05
N LEU A 445 7.37 -6.76 -3.85
CA LEU A 445 6.45 -5.67 -3.50
C LEU A 445 7.01 -4.27 -3.73
N PRO A 446 8.27 -3.96 -3.36
CA PRO A 446 8.85 -2.65 -3.65
C PRO A 446 8.83 -2.31 -5.14
N ALA A 447 9.07 -3.31 -6.00
CA ALA A 447 9.06 -3.15 -7.45
C ALA A 447 7.64 -2.94 -8.00
N PHE A 448 6.65 -3.65 -7.45
CA PHE A 448 5.24 -3.43 -7.82
C PHE A 448 4.68 -2.11 -7.32
N VAL A 449 5.11 -1.61 -6.16
CA VAL A 449 4.73 -0.27 -5.67
C VAL A 449 5.27 0.81 -6.61
N ASP A 450 6.54 0.72 -7.01
CA ASP A 450 7.14 1.65 -7.97
C ASP A 450 6.39 1.61 -9.31
N LEU A 451 6.07 0.42 -9.80
CA LEU A 451 5.30 0.23 -11.03
C LEU A 451 3.89 0.84 -10.93
N ALA A 452 3.19 0.64 -9.82
CA ALA A 452 1.86 1.20 -9.60
C ALA A 452 1.86 2.74 -9.56
N ILE A 453 2.91 3.34 -9.00
CA ILE A 453 3.10 4.80 -9.04
C ILE A 453 3.24 5.29 -10.49
N ASN A 454 4.05 4.59 -11.30
CA ASN A 454 4.25 4.94 -12.71
C ASN A 454 2.96 4.74 -13.55
N MET A 455 2.09 3.80 -13.18
CA MET A 455 0.83 3.54 -13.87
C MET A 455 -0.21 4.65 -13.70
N ARG A 456 -0.17 5.45 -12.63
CA ARG A 456 -1.17 6.51 -12.38
C ARG A 456 -1.26 7.52 -13.52
N ASP A 457 -0.11 7.94 -14.02
CA ASP A 457 0.01 8.96 -15.05
C ASP A 457 0.22 8.37 -16.46
N ALA A 458 0.11 7.04 -16.58
CA ALA A 458 0.34 6.31 -17.80
C ALA A 458 -0.94 6.10 -18.61
N ASN A 459 -0.78 5.76 -19.90
CA ASN A 459 -1.92 5.40 -20.75
C ASN A 459 -2.39 3.99 -20.43
N ILE A 460 -3.68 3.84 -20.18
CA ILE A 460 -4.32 2.54 -19.97
C ILE A 460 -5.30 2.31 -21.11
N ASN A 461 -5.03 1.30 -21.92
CA ASN A 461 -5.90 0.84 -22.99
C ASN A 461 -6.51 -0.51 -22.64
N ARG A 462 -7.69 -0.80 -23.18
CA ARG A 462 -8.36 -2.08 -23.02
C ARG A 462 -8.68 -2.71 -24.37
N VAL A 463 -8.64 -4.02 -24.39
CA VAL A 463 -9.18 -4.87 -25.46
C VAL A 463 -10.14 -5.85 -24.81
N VAL A 464 -11.41 -5.75 -25.18
CA VAL A 464 -12.46 -6.68 -24.73
C VAL A 464 -12.83 -7.56 -25.91
N PHE A 465 -12.63 -8.87 -25.78
CA PHE A 465 -13.02 -9.83 -26.81
C PHE A 465 -14.53 -10.04 -26.75
N THR A 466 -15.26 -9.34 -27.64
CA THR A 466 -16.72 -9.32 -27.66
C THR A 466 -17.23 -10.25 -28.76
N ASN A 467 -18.19 -11.10 -28.41
CA ASN A 467 -18.78 -12.07 -29.36
C ASN A 467 -19.37 -11.36 -30.57
N GLY A 468 -19.02 -11.83 -31.76
CA GLY A 468 -19.43 -11.24 -33.02
C GLY A 468 -18.67 -9.99 -33.45
N GLN A 469 -17.72 -9.49 -32.65
CA GLN A 469 -16.91 -8.32 -32.98
C GLN A 469 -15.46 -8.72 -33.32
N HIS A 470 -14.86 -8.01 -34.26
CA HIS A 470 -13.45 -8.21 -34.66
C HIS A 470 -13.06 -9.67 -34.92
N GLY A 471 -14.02 -10.52 -35.35
CA GLY A 471 -13.78 -11.94 -35.64
C GLY A 471 -13.68 -12.83 -34.40
N PHE A 472 -14.07 -12.37 -33.23
CA PHE A 472 -14.12 -13.18 -32.02
C PHE A 472 -15.51 -13.83 -31.84
N PHE A 473 -15.52 -15.14 -31.55
CA PHE A 473 -16.70 -15.90 -31.15
C PHE A 473 -16.34 -16.78 -29.96
N SER A 474 -17.04 -16.63 -28.84
CA SER A 474 -16.70 -17.28 -27.57
C SER A 474 -16.81 -18.82 -27.63
N SER A 475 -17.73 -19.36 -28.41
CA SER A 475 -17.88 -20.81 -28.63
C SER A 475 -16.84 -21.43 -29.59
N ASN A 476 -16.27 -20.60 -30.48
CA ASN A 476 -15.23 -21.03 -31.42
C ASN A 476 -14.19 -19.94 -31.67
N PRO A 477 -13.34 -19.62 -30.66
CA PRO A 477 -12.41 -18.50 -30.73
C PRO A 477 -11.29 -18.74 -31.76
N ASN A 478 -10.99 -17.69 -32.55
CA ASN A 478 -9.80 -17.65 -33.37
C ASN A 478 -8.59 -17.13 -32.58
N TYR A 479 -7.90 -18.02 -31.89
CA TYR A 479 -6.76 -17.64 -31.05
C TYR A 479 -5.58 -17.04 -31.82
N ALA A 480 -5.39 -17.43 -33.10
CA ALA A 480 -4.37 -16.81 -33.93
C ALA A 480 -4.68 -15.32 -34.20
N LEU A 481 -5.94 -15.00 -34.44
CA LEU A 481 -6.40 -13.63 -34.61
C LEU A 481 -6.30 -12.85 -33.29
N MET A 482 -6.71 -13.44 -32.16
CA MET A 482 -6.58 -12.82 -30.83
C MET A 482 -5.12 -12.43 -30.54
N ARG A 483 -4.16 -13.33 -30.79
CA ARG A 483 -2.72 -13.03 -30.59
C ARG A 483 -2.24 -11.85 -31.45
N LYS A 484 -2.70 -11.75 -32.71
CA LYS A 484 -2.38 -10.60 -33.58
C LYS A 484 -2.94 -9.30 -33.02
N GLN A 485 -4.18 -9.30 -32.54
CA GLN A 485 -4.83 -8.14 -31.95
C GLN A 485 -4.12 -7.69 -30.65
N VAL A 486 -3.73 -8.64 -29.80
CA VAL A 486 -2.94 -8.39 -28.59
C VAL A 486 -1.59 -7.74 -28.92
N ALA A 487 -0.87 -8.29 -29.90
CA ALA A 487 0.41 -7.74 -30.34
C ALA A 487 0.24 -6.30 -30.89
N ALA A 488 -0.77 -6.06 -31.72
CA ALA A 488 -1.07 -4.74 -32.26
C ALA A 488 -1.40 -3.72 -31.14
N ALA A 489 -2.23 -4.10 -30.16
CA ALA A 489 -2.57 -3.23 -29.03
C ALA A 489 -1.36 -2.88 -28.15
N ILE A 490 -0.44 -3.80 -27.95
CA ILE A 490 0.81 -3.55 -27.21
C ILE A 490 1.73 -2.60 -27.98
N HIS A 491 1.85 -2.75 -29.29
CA HIS A 491 2.69 -1.90 -30.14
C HIS A 491 2.08 -0.50 -30.33
N GLY A 492 0.76 -0.40 -30.53
CA GLY A 492 0.06 0.89 -30.72
C GLY A 492 0.20 1.84 -29.53
N VAL A 493 0.26 1.35 -28.32
CA VAL A 493 0.54 2.15 -27.11
C VAL A 493 1.94 2.75 -27.15
N SER A 494 2.92 2.03 -27.70
CA SER A 494 4.30 2.51 -27.81
C SER A 494 4.46 3.64 -28.88
N GLU A 495 3.68 3.63 -29.95
CA GLU A 495 3.77 4.61 -31.04
C GLU A 495 3.06 5.94 -30.72
N SER A 496 2.00 5.92 -29.90
CA SER A 496 1.25 7.11 -29.53
C SER A 496 2.13 8.17 -28.84
N LYS A 497 3.06 7.75 -27.99
CA LYS A 497 4.01 8.68 -27.33
C LYS A 497 5.08 9.25 -28.25
N ASN A 498 5.42 8.58 -29.33
CA ASN A 498 6.43 9.09 -30.28
C ASN A 498 5.88 10.22 -31.17
N LYS A 499 4.55 10.26 -31.36
CA LYS A 499 3.88 11.34 -32.12
C LYS A 499 3.68 12.62 -31.31
N ASN A 500 3.71 12.55 -29.99
CA ASN A 500 3.51 13.70 -29.10
C ASN A 500 4.83 14.33 -28.57
N LYS A 501 5.99 13.88 -29.04
CA LYS A 501 7.24 14.55 -28.73
C LYS A 501 7.38 15.76 -29.66
N PRO A 502 7.52 17.01 -29.15
CA PRO A 502 7.71 18.16 -30.02
C PRO A 502 9.00 17.96 -30.83
N VAL A 503 8.87 17.98 -32.12
CA VAL A 503 10.02 18.01 -33.03
C VAL A 503 10.66 19.42 -32.92
N THR A 504 11.63 19.53 -32.04
CA THR A 504 12.54 20.68 -32.02
C THR A 504 13.56 20.51 -33.14
N GLY A 505 13.37 21.25 -34.22
CA GLY A 505 14.38 21.45 -35.25
C GLY A 505 13.94 21.12 -36.66
N ALA A 506 13.25 22.03 -37.31
CA ALA A 506 13.31 22.15 -38.75
C ALA A 506 13.10 23.65 -39.16
N THR A 507 14.09 24.13 -39.78
CA THR A 507 14.35 25.39 -40.43
C THR A 507 13.19 25.90 -41.28
N ALA A 508 12.93 27.20 -41.18
CA ALA A 508 12.02 27.97 -42.02
C ALA A 508 12.35 27.87 -43.52
N ALA A 509 11.34 27.56 -44.33
CA ALA A 509 11.34 27.92 -45.74
C ALA A 509 10.02 28.62 -46.06
N LYS A 510 10.20 29.77 -46.68
CA LYS A 510 9.21 30.79 -47.04
C LYS A 510 8.29 30.43 -48.21
N SER A 511 7.10 31.07 -48.19
CA SER A 511 6.38 31.64 -49.32
C SER A 511 5.50 30.69 -50.18
N HIS A 512 4.23 30.97 -50.42
CA HIS A 512 3.66 32.10 -51.19
C HIS A 512 2.16 32.26 -50.95
N LYS A 513 1.73 33.53 -50.96
CA LYS A 513 0.34 34.00 -51.06
C LYS A 513 -0.25 33.67 -52.43
N ALA A 514 -1.52 33.28 -52.49
CA ALA A 514 -2.42 33.73 -53.55
C ALA A 514 -3.86 33.79 -53.02
N ALA A 515 -4.55 34.78 -53.44
CA ALA A 515 -5.74 35.41 -52.92
C ALA A 515 -7.04 34.96 -53.60
N VAL A 516 -8.13 35.09 -52.85
CA VAL A 516 -9.45 35.68 -53.25
C VAL A 516 -10.29 35.00 -54.33
N SER A 517 -11.48 34.48 -53.91
CA SER A 517 -12.78 34.97 -54.44
C SER A 517 -13.94 34.27 -53.76
N GLN A 518 -14.81 35.05 -53.11
CA GLN A 518 -16.25 34.74 -52.96
C GLN A 518 -16.98 35.19 -54.24
N PRO A 519 -18.17 34.66 -54.55
CA PRO A 519 -19.40 35.33 -54.16
C PRO A 519 -20.62 34.44 -53.80
N SER A 520 -21.32 34.94 -52.82
CA SER A 520 -22.75 35.11 -52.50
C SER A 520 -23.89 34.35 -53.23
N HIS A 521 -24.83 33.96 -52.33
CA HIS A 521 -26.31 33.88 -52.43
C HIS A 521 -27.00 32.67 -53.08
N SER A 522 -27.75 31.89 -52.31
CA SER A 522 -29.19 32.02 -52.23
C SER A 522 -29.84 31.03 -51.26
N MET A 523 -30.88 31.49 -50.56
CA MET A 523 -31.76 30.76 -49.69
C MET A 523 -32.54 29.67 -50.42
N SER A 524 -32.78 28.51 -49.76
CA SER A 524 -34.04 27.76 -49.88
C SER A 524 -34.22 26.76 -48.75
N MET A 525 -35.33 26.94 -48.09
CA MET A 525 -36.17 26.14 -47.19
C MET A 525 -35.81 24.68 -46.92
N ASN A 526 -35.90 24.33 -45.57
CA ASN A 526 -36.13 23.01 -45.00
C ASN A 526 -37.37 22.29 -45.58
N PRO A 527 -37.56 20.97 -45.44
CA PRO A 527 -37.27 20.03 -44.31
C PRO A 527 -36.84 18.65 -44.78
N PRO A 528 -36.88 17.53 -44.03
CA PRO A 528 -36.93 17.22 -42.62
C PRO A 528 -35.86 16.20 -42.18
N HIS A 529 -35.71 16.03 -40.88
CA HIS A 529 -35.09 14.91 -40.16
C HIS A 529 -34.28 13.88 -40.93
N SER A 530 -32.95 14.04 -40.88
CA SER A 530 -32.00 12.98 -41.09
C SER A 530 -31.18 12.84 -39.81
N SER A 531 -31.41 11.76 -39.10
CA SER A 531 -30.54 11.26 -38.04
C SER A 531 -29.08 11.34 -38.51
N ALA A 532 -28.28 12.12 -37.81
CA ALA A 532 -26.84 12.12 -37.99
C ALA A 532 -26.33 10.68 -37.81
N PRO A 533 -25.51 10.12 -38.71
CA PRO A 533 -24.89 8.86 -38.50
C PRO A 533 -23.93 9.02 -37.32
N HIS A 534 -24.11 8.19 -36.29
CA HIS A 534 -23.06 7.95 -35.29
C HIS A 534 -21.74 7.69 -36.02
N PRO A 535 -20.61 8.25 -35.56
CA PRO A 535 -19.33 7.87 -36.10
C PRO A 535 -19.17 6.36 -35.86
N SER A 536 -19.24 5.59 -36.93
CA SER A 536 -18.90 4.19 -36.95
C SER A 536 -17.47 4.09 -36.40
N PRO A 537 -17.16 3.33 -35.37
CA PRO A 537 -15.79 3.14 -34.92
C PRO A 537 -15.03 2.57 -36.11
N ASN A 538 -13.96 3.26 -36.50
CA ASN A 538 -13.06 2.81 -37.56
C ASN A 538 -12.68 1.35 -37.28
N ASN A 539 -12.97 0.50 -38.21
CA ASN A 539 -12.94 -0.98 -38.13
C ASN A 539 -11.53 -1.57 -37.95
N HIS A 540 -10.54 -0.76 -37.54
CA HIS A 540 -9.15 -1.19 -37.39
C HIS A 540 -8.59 -1.12 -35.96
N ASP A 541 -9.21 -0.40 -35.02
CA ASP A 541 -8.71 -0.31 -33.66
C ASP A 541 -9.52 -1.17 -32.69
N VAL A 542 -8.97 -2.35 -32.38
CA VAL A 542 -9.50 -3.27 -31.36
C VAL A 542 -9.26 -2.70 -29.94
N SER A 543 -8.35 -1.75 -29.82
CA SER A 543 -7.91 -1.17 -28.54
C SER A 543 -8.64 0.15 -28.26
N GLN A 544 -9.21 0.27 -27.07
CA GLN A 544 -9.91 1.47 -26.61
C GLN A 544 -9.23 2.07 -25.38
N SER A 545 -9.10 3.41 -25.32
CA SER A 545 -8.66 4.10 -24.10
C SER A 545 -9.64 3.83 -22.97
N VAL A 546 -9.13 3.41 -21.80
CA VAL A 546 -9.98 3.18 -20.62
C VAL A 546 -10.55 4.51 -20.13
N THR A 547 -9.83 5.61 -20.26
CA THR A 547 -10.31 6.95 -19.86
C THR A 547 -11.55 7.33 -20.66
N ASP A 548 -11.52 7.14 -21.99
CA ASP A 548 -12.66 7.48 -22.86
C ASP A 548 -13.84 6.52 -22.63
N ALA A 549 -13.54 5.24 -22.44
CA ALA A 549 -14.55 4.22 -22.16
C ALA A 549 -15.28 4.41 -20.82
N CYS A 550 -14.61 5.04 -19.86
CA CYS A 550 -15.14 5.29 -18.52
C CYS A 550 -15.67 6.73 -18.36
N ALA A 551 -15.67 7.54 -19.41
CA ALA A 551 -16.26 8.87 -19.38
C ALA A 551 -17.79 8.79 -19.11
N TYR A 552 -18.32 9.84 -18.50
CA TYR A 552 -19.76 9.95 -18.30
C TYR A 552 -20.42 10.25 -19.65
N ASN A 553 -21.15 9.29 -20.15
CA ASN A 553 -21.90 9.37 -21.39
C ASN A 553 -23.18 8.52 -21.27
N PRO A 554 -24.18 8.98 -20.50
CA PRO A 554 -25.42 8.25 -20.33
C PRO A 554 -26.11 8.14 -21.69
N GLN A 555 -26.46 6.92 -22.09
CA GLN A 555 -27.34 6.72 -23.22
C GLN A 555 -28.70 7.30 -22.79
N GLN A 556 -29.25 8.23 -23.59
CA GLN A 556 -30.62 8.65 -23.40
C GLN A 556 -31.55 7.44 -23.59
N PRO A 557 -32.56 7.26 -22.70
CA PRO A 557 -33.48 6.13 -22.77
C PRO A 557 -34.27 6.09 -24.06
#